data_5f7bf1dd9a593c136987fb75ac985ed6
#
_entry.id   5f7bf1dd9a593c136987fb75ac985ed6
#
_cell.length_a   1.000
_cell.length_b   1.000
_cell.length_c   1.000
_cell.angle_alpha   90.00
_cell.angle_beta   90.00
_cell.angle_gamma   90.00
#
_symmetry.space_group_name_H-M   'P 1'
#
loop_
_entity.id
_entity.type
_entity.pdbx_description
1 polymer ?
#
loop_
_entity_poly.entity_id
_entity_poly.type
_entity_poly.pdbx_seq_one_letter_code
_entity_poly.pdbx_strand_id
1 'polypeptide(L)'
;EIDRTGVRAAAPQGEPARTAGPSRHPPPTTHRFPEHALKRTDYCGRIDNRFLARTVTLAGWVHRRRDHGGVIFVDLRDREGLVQVVCDPDRAATFATAEKLRNEFCVRVTGLVRARPDGTVNPNLQSGGIEVLAHEIEILNASVTPPFQLDDENLSETVRLEHRVLDLRRPVMQKNLMTRYRAAMSARRYLDELGFVDIETPFLYKSTPEGAREFLVPSRIHHGQFYALPQSPQLFKQMLMMAGFDRYYQIVKCFRDEDLRADRQPEFTQI
;
A
#
# COMPACT_ATOMS: atom_id res chain seq x y z
N GLU A 1 38.04 4.97 -53.55
CA GLU A 1 37.76 6.00 -54.59
C GLU A 1 36.83 7.06 -53.96
N ILE A 2 37.35 8.28 -53.94
CA ILE A 2 36.81 9.42 -53.20
C ILE A 2 35.87 10.14 -54.13
N ASP A 3 34.60 10.32 -53.78
CA ASP A 3 33.68 11.24 -54.49
C ASP A 3 33.63 12.59 -53.73
N ARG A 4 34.06 13.62 -54.48
CA ARG A 4 34.13 15.00 -54.05
C ARG A 4 32.84 15.70 -54.47
N THR A 5 31.92 15.86 -53.54
CA THR A 5 30.93 16.95 -53.64
C THR A 5 30.84 17.64 -52.29
N GLY A 6 31.46 18.80 -52.20
CA GLY A 6 31.50 19.64 -51.03
C GLY A 6 30.12 20.28 -50.76
N VAL A 7 29.45 19.79 -49.73
CA VAL A 7 28.38 20.54 -49.08
C VAL A 7 28.78 20.68 -47.61
N ARG A 8 29.12 21.92 -47.24
CA ARG A 8 29.31 22.30 -45.82
C ARG A 8 27.96 22.16 -45.12
N ALA A 9 27.89 21.22 -44.20
CA ALA A 9 26.77 21.17 -43.25
C ALA A 9 26.83 22.41 -42.35
N ALA A 10 25.80 23.22 -42.37
CA ALA A 10 25.59 24.30 -41.44
C ALA A 10 25.37 23.71 -40.02
N ALA A 11 26.08 24.27 -39.04
CA ALA A 11 25.89 23.96 -37.66
C ALA A 11 24.45 24.30 -37.20
N PRO A 12 23.77 23.48 -36.40
CA PRO A 12 22.46 23.84 -35.88
C PRO A 12 22.62 25.03 -34.93
N GLN A 13 21.86 26.11 -35.23
CA GLN A 13 21.75 27.24 -34.33
C GLN A 13 21.06 26.77 -33.04
N GLY A 14 21.70 27.05 -31.91
CA GLY A 14 21.18 26.70 -30.60
C GLY A 14 19.85 27.39 -30.32
N GLU A 15 18.84 26.62 -29.97
CA GLU A 15 17.62 27.14 -29.37
C GLU A 15 17.96 27.94 -28.10
N PRO A 16 17.34 29.10 -27.86
CA PRO A 16 17.55 29.83 -26.63
C PRO A 16 17.00 29.02 -25.45
N ALA A 17 17.84 28.86 -24.44
CA ALA A 17 17.46 28.21 -23.18
C ALA A 17 16.16 28.84 -22.66
N ARG A 18 15.09 28.04 -22.55
CA ARG A 18 13.85 28.43 -21.88
C ARG A 18 14.20 28.63 -20.39
N THR A 19 14.26 29.87 -19.96
CA THR A 19 14.33 30.20 -18.55
C THR A 19 13.05 29.69 -17.88
N ALA A 20 13.18 28.72 -17.01
CA ALA A 20 12.09 28.25 -16.16
C ALA A 20 11.65 29.43 -15.28
N GLY A 21 10.43 29.92 -15.53
CA GLY A 21 9.80 30.91 -14.67
C GLY A 21 9.63 30.37 -13.24
N PRO A 22 9.57 31.23 -12.23
CA PRO A 22 9.43 30.80 -10.83
C PRO A 22 8.16 29.97 -10.66
N SER A 23 8.31 28.76 -10.11
CA SER A 23 7.19 27.87 -9.79
C SER A 23 6.25 28.57 -8.81
N ARG A 24 4.97 28.70 -9.19
CA ARG A 24 3.93 29.37 -8.38
C ARG A 24 3.44 28.52 -7.19
N HIS A 25 4.08 27.41 -6.88
CA HIS A 25 3.78 26.61 -5.71
C HIS A 25 4.82 26.87 -4.63
N PRO A 26 4.41 27.34 -3.44
CA PRO A 26 5.32 27.38 -2.29
C PRO A 26 5.85 25.96 -2.07
N PRO A 27 7.12 25.81 -1.68
CA PRO A 27 7.65 24.51 -1.35
C PRO A 27 6.79 23.91 -0.23
N PRO A 28 6.52 22.59 -0.27
CA PRO A 28 5.77 21.94 0.81
C PRO A 28 6.48 22.23 2.11
N THR A 29 5.75 22.83 3.06
CA THR A 29 6.22 23.00 4.43
C THR A 29 6.55 21.61 4.95
N THR A 30 7.82 21.29 5.05
CA THR A 30 8.29 20.10 5.73
C THR A 30 7.98 20.28 7.21
N HIS A 31 6.78 19.88 7.63
CA HIS A 31 6.53 19.64 9.05
C HIS A 31 7.47 18.50 9.47
N ARG A 32 8.63 18.85 10.01
CA ARG A 32 9.46 17.90 10.76
C ARG A 32 8.63 17.48 11.97
N PHE A 33 7.98 16.33 11.86
CA PHE A 33 7.42 15.67 13.05
C PHE A 33 8.58 15.40 14.02
N PRO A 34 8.47 15.77 15.29
CA PRO A 34 9.50 15.44 16.25
C PRO A 34 9.68 13.91 16.24
N GLU A 35 10.93 13.46 16.26
CA GLU A 35 11.33 12.05 16.08
C GLU A 35 10.66 11.09 17.08
N HIS A 36 10.12 11.62 18.18
CA HIS A 36 9.36 10.92 19.22
C HIS A 36 7.84 10.88 18.97
N ALA A 37 7.32 11.63 17.98
CA ALA A 37 5.88 11.84 17.81
C ALA A 37 5.11 10.63 17.27
N LEU A 38 5.77 9.65 16.67
CA LEU A 38 5.13 8.50 16.03
C LEU A 38 5.37 7.16 16.75
N LYS A 39 5.98 7.15 17.94
CA LYS A 39 6.18 5.92 18.70
C LYS A 39 4.85 5.45 19.30
N ARG A 40 4.27 4.41 18.74
CA ARG A 40 3.17 3.66 19.35
C ARG A 40 3.72 2.58 20.29
N THR A 41 2.96 2.22 21.31
CA THR A 41 3.29 1.09 22.21
C THR A 41 3.11 -0.24 21.48
N ASP A 42 1.98 -0.39 20.77
CA ASP A 42 1.66 -1.54 19.91
C ASP A 42 0.59 -1.14 18.88
N TYR A 43 0.22 -2.09 18.04
CA TYR A 43 -0.90 -1.95 17.08
C TYR A 43 -2.25 -2.06 17.78
N CYS A 44 -3.26 -1.33 17.28
CA CYS A 44 -4.61 -1.31 17.82
C CYS A 44 -5.23 -2.71 17.95
N GLY A 45 -5.12 -3.53 16.89
CA GLY A 45 -5.66 -4.88 16.87
C GLY A 45 -4.93 -5.88 17.76
N ARG A 46 -3.76 -5.52 18.31
CA ARG A 46 -2.96 -6.39 19.20
C ARG A 46 -3.14 -6.11 20.68
N ILE A 47 -3.88 -5.04 21.00
CA ILE A 47 -4.18 -4.70 22.40
C ILE A 47 -5.22 -5.68 22.91
N ASP A 48 -4.85 -6.38 23.98
CA ASP A 48 -5.66 -7.41 24.64
C ASP A 48 -5.49 -7.38 26.17
N ASN A 49 -5.97 -8.40 26.86
CA ASN A 49 -5.94 -8.50 28.33
C ASN A 49 -4.52 -8.41 28.95
N ARG A 50 -3.45 -8.68 28.17
CA ARG A 50 -2.06 -8.53 28.64
C ARG A 50 -1.67 -7.07 28.90
N PHE A 51 -2.43 -6.14 28.34
CA PHE A 51 -2.22 -4.68 28.51
C PHE A 51 -3.10 -4.08 29.61
N LEU A 52 -3.93 -4.86 30.31
CA LEU A 52 -4.77 -4.33 31.38
C LEU A 52 -3.95 -3.55 32.41
N ALA A 53 -4.52 -2.43 32.86
CA ALA A 53 -3.91 -1.45 33.77
C ALA A 53 -2.61 -0.80 33.26
N ARG A 54 -2.29 -0.93 31.96
CA ARG A 54 -1.14 -0.25 31.34
C ARG A 54 -1.60 0.98 30.54
N THR A 55 -0.80 2.01 30.56
CA THR A 55 -0.95 3.15 29.64
C THR A 55 -0.30 2.78 28.31
N VAL A 56 -1.03 2.97 27.22
CA VAL A 56 -0.58 2.74 25.85
C VAL A 56 -0.70 3.99 25.00
N THR A 57 0.18 4.12 24.02
CA THR A 57 0.08 5.11 22.95
C THR A 57 -0.19 4.39 21.65
N LEU A 58 -1.31 4.70 21.01
CA LEU A 58 -1.77 4.10 19.77
C LEU A 58 -1.87 5.16 18.69
N ALA A 59 -1.66 4.76 17.43
CA ALA A 59 -1.85 5.64 16.28
C ALA A 59 -2.62 4.88 15.19
N GLY A 60 -3.62 5.51 14.62
CA GLY A 60 -4.50 4.88 13.63
C GLY A 60 -5.50 5.85 13.03
N TRP A 61 -6.44 5.29 12.31
CA TRP A 61 -7.55 6.03 11.69
C TRP A 61 -8.82 5.82 12.50
N VAL A 62 -9.60 6.90 12.65
CA VAL A 62 -10.96 6.84 13.21
C VAL A 62 -11.85 6.05 12.26
N HIS A 63 -12.20 4.83 12.62
CA HIS A 63 -13.10 3.99 11.83
C HIS A 63 -14.55 4.43 12.03
N ARG A 64 -14.96 4.62 13.28
CA ARG A 64 -16.30 5.08 13.65
C ARG A 64 -16.24 5.88 14.94
N ARG A 65 -17.04 6.96 15.01
CA ARG A 65 -17.31 7.71 16.23
C ARG A 65 -18.77 7.56 16.61
N ARG A 66 -19.05 7.32 17.87
CA ARG A 66 -20.39 7.22 18.45
C ARG A 66 -20.47 8.06 19.70
N ASP A 67 -21.58 8.74 19.91
CA ASP A 67 -21.88 9.49 21.11
C ASP A 67 -23.06 8.80 21.83
N HIS A 68 -22.86 8.41 23.07
CA HIS A 68 -23.84 7.72 23.87
C HIS A 68 -23.92 8.39 25.26
N GLY A 69 -24.94 9.25 25.44
CA GLY A 69 -25.22 9.82 26.74
C GLY A 69 -24.10 10.69 27.33
N GLY A 70 -23.36 11.40 26.47
CA GLY A 70 -22.26 12.26 26.89
C GLY A 70 -20.90 11.58 27.01
N VAL A 71 -20.79 10.31 26.62
CA VAL A 71 -19.49 9.62 26.48
C VAL A 71 -19.26 9.36 24.99
N ILE A 72 -18.09 9.70 24.48
CA ILE A 72 -17.72 9.46 23.08
C ILE A 72 -16.89 8.20 22.98
N PHE A 73 -17.35 7.30 22.10
CA PHE A 73 -16.65 6.07 21.73
C PHE A 73 -16.05 6.22 20.35
N VAL A 74 -14.78 5.89 20.21
CA VAL A 74 -14.03 5.92 18.95
C VAL A 74 -13.47 4.54 18.68
N ASP A 75 -13.87 3.92 17.56
CA ASP A 75 -13.22 2.72 17.06
C ASP A 75 -11.97 3.16 16.30
N LEU A 76 -10.80 2.95 16.87
CA LEU A 76 -9.51 3.26 16.28
C LEU A 76 -8.99 2.06 15.51
N ARG A 77 -8.64 2.25 14.23
CA ARG A 77 -8.22 1.19 13.31
C ARG A 77 -6.78 1.39 12.85
N ASP A 78 -6.06 0.29 12.77
CA ASP A 78 -4.81 0.19 12.01
C ASP A 78 -4.76 -1.10 11.19
N ARG A 79 -3.58 -1.49 10.68
CA ARG A 79 -3.42 -2.69 9.86
C ARG A 79 -3.68 -4.01 10.60
N GLU A 80 -3.59 -4.03 11.91
CA GLU A 80 -3.76 -5.25 12.73
C GLU A 80 -5.18 -5.39 13.27
N GLY A 81 -6.01 -4.33 13.17
CA GLY A 81 -7.41 -4.39 13.56
C GLY A 81 -7.92 -3.13 14.25
N LEU A 82 -8.91 -3.34 15.11
CA LEU A 82 -9.67 -2.30 15.79
C LEU A 82 -9.47 -2.38 17.31
N VAL A 83 -9.48 -1.20 17.96
CA VAL A 83 -9.65 -1.09 19.42
C VAL A 83 -10.65 0.01 19.73
N GLN A 84 -11.50 -0.19 20.72
CA GLN A 84 -12.39 0.85 21.22
C GLN A 84 -11.65 1.79 22.14
N VAL A 85 -11.78 3.09 21.87
CA VAL A 85 -11.29 4.19 22.71
C VAL A 85 -12.51 4.86 23.33
N VAL A 86 -12.45 5.12 24.63
CA VAL A 86 -13.48 5.80 25.40
C VAL A 86 -12.99 7.20 25.79
N CYS A 87 -13.77 8.21 25.45
CA CYS A 87 -13.50 9.59 25.77
C CYS A 87 -14.53 10.06 26.80
N ASP A 88 -14.06 10.26 28.02
CA ASP A 88 -14.88 10.62 29.18
C ASP A 88 -15.00 12.15 29.26
N PRO A 89 -16.22 12.69 29.49
CA PRO A 89 -16.44 14.13 29.65
C PRO A 89 -15.66 14.76 30.83
N ASP A 90 -15.33 13.98 31.86
CA ASP A 90 -14.48 14.45 32.98
C ASP A 90 -13.10 14.91 32.53
N ARG A 91 -12.68 14.57 31.31
CA ARG A 91 -11.44 15.00 30.65
C ARG A 91 -11.74 16.02 29.55
N ALA A 92 -12.14 17.22 29.95
CA ALA A 92 -12.69 18.26 29.06
C ALA A 92 -11.84 18.51 27.78
N ALA A 93 -10.51 18.57 27.86
CA ALA A 93 -9.64 18.81 26.71
C ALA A 93 -9.65 17.63 25.71
N THR A 94 -9.59 16.39 26.21
CA THR A 94 -9.65 15.16 25.40
C THR A 94 -11.03 15.00 24.78
N PHE A 95 -12.08 15.27 25.54
CA PHE A 95 -13.45 15.23 25.09
C PHE A 95 -13.73 16.25 23.97
N ALA A 96 -13.32 17.51 24.15
CA ALA A 96 -13.44 18.55 23.11
C ALA A 96 -12.68 18.21 21.83
N THR A 97 -11.59 17.44 21.92
CA THR A 97 -10.91 16.92 20.73
C THR A 97 -11.70 15.78 20.11
N ALA A 98 -12.27 14.87 20.92
CA ALA A 98 -13.07 13.75 20.45
C ALA A 98 -14.36 14.18 19.72
N GLU A 99 -14.97 15.30 20.10
CA GLU A 99 -16.13 15.91 19.41
C GLU A 99 -15.82 16.29 17.96
N LYS A 100 -14.58 16.72 17.69
CA LYS A 100 -14.12 17.15 16.36
C LYS A 100 -13.80 15.97 15.43
N LEU A 101 -13.62 14.76 15.97
CA LEU A 101 -13.22 13.60 15.19
C LEU A 101 -14.28 13.23 14.15
N ARG A 102 -13.80 12.86 12.97
CA ARG A 102 -14.61 12.31 11.87
C ARG A 102 -13.93 11.05 11.34
N ASN A 103 -14.68 10.26 10.58
CA ASN A 103 -14.17 9.03 9.97
C ASN A 103 -12.90 9.32 9.15
N GLU A 104 -11.96 8.41 9.24
CA GLU A 104 -10.65 8.44 8.57
C GLU A 104 -9.70 9.57 9.03
N PHE A 105 -10.04 10.34 10.07
CA PHE A 105 -9.03 11.18 10.72
C PHE A 105 -7.91 10.30 11.25
N CYS A 106 -6.66 10.71 11.00
CA CYS A 106 -5.49 10.06 11.57
C CYS A 106 -5.20 10.68 12.95
N VAL A 107 -5.19 9.84 13.97
CA VAL A 107 -5.05 10.31 15.36
C VAL A 107 -4.01 9.50 16.13
N ARG A 108 -3.45 10.12 17.14
CA ARG A 108 -2.69 9.48 18.21
C ARG A 108 -3.49 9.55 19.50
N VAL A 109 -3.59 8.43 20.18
CA VAL A 109 -4.33 8.31 21.45
C VAL A 109 -3.39 7.74 22.50
N THR A 110 -3.28 8.43 23.64
CA THR A 110 -2.61 7.91 24.84
C THR A 110 -3.69 7.65 25.89
N GLY A 111 -3.74 6.45 26.45
CA GLY A 111 -4.79 6.09 27.40
C GLY A 111 -4.50 4.82 28.18
N LEU A 112 -5.31 4.59 29.21
CA LEU A 112 -5.26 3.42 30.07
C LEU A 112 -6.11 2.30 29.50
N VAL A 113 -5.51 1.11 29.36
CA VAL A 113 -6.26 -0.10 28.97
C VAL A 113 -7.03 -0.63 30.17
N ARG A 114 -8.33 -0.81 30.01
CA ARG A 114 -9.22 -1.40 31.03
C ARG A 114 -10.13 -2.46 30.43
N ALA A 115 -10.66 -3.35 31.26
CA ALA A 115 -11.70 -4.29 30.86
C ALA A 115 -12.97 -3.50 30.45
N ARG A 116 -13.68 -3.98 29.46
CA ARG A 116 -15.01 -3.44 29.17
C ARG A 116 -15.97 -3.78 30.30
N PRO A 117 -16.96 -2.93 30.58
CA PRO A 117 -18.03 -3.25 31.51
C PRO A 117 -18.75 -4.55 31.12
N ASP A 118 -19.28 -5.25 32.12
CA ASP A 118 -20.03 -6.49 31.92
C ASP A 118 -21.17 -6.29 30.91
N GLY A 119 -21.39 -7.25 30.04
CA GLY A 119 -22.39 -7.17 28.98
C GLY A 119 -22.02 -6.34 27.76
N THR A 120 -20.86 -5.65 27.74
CA THR A 120 -20.41 -4.84 26.57
C THR A 120 -19.24 -5.48 25.80
N VAL A 121 -18.82 -6.69 26.18
CA VAL A 121 -17.80 -7.47 25.48
C VAL A 121 -18.24 -7.78 24.05
N ASN A 122 -17.38 -7.49 23.07
CA ASN A 122 -17.64 -7.76 21.66
C ASN A 122 -16.82 -8.99 21.20
N PRO A 123 -17.45 -10.19 21.06
CA PRO A 123 -16.75 -11.40 20.67
C PRO A 123 -16.21 -11.38 19.24
N ASN A 124 -16.68 -10.45 18.39
CA ASN A 124 -16.23 -10.33 16.99
C ASN A 124 -14.93 -9.53 16.83
N LEU A 125 -14.40 -8.95 17.91
CA LEU A 125 -13.15 -8.21 17.90
C LEU A 125 -12.12 -8.91 18.78
N GLN A 126 -10.88 -9.00 18.32
CA GLN A 126 -9.77 -9.52 19.11
C GLN A 126 -9.55 -8.70 20.40
N SER A 127 -9.71 -7.37 20.30
CA SER A 127 -9.67 -6.41 21.42
C SER A 127 -11.02 -6.29 22.16
N GLY A 128 -11.99 -7.16 21.89
CA GLY A 128 -13.39 -6.97 22.29
C GLY A 128 -13.67 -7.07 23.78
N GLY A 129 -12.73 -7.63 24.57
CA GLY A 129 -12.82 -7.68 26.04
C GLY A 129 -12.27 -6.45 26.74
N ILE A 130 -11.58 -5.56 26.01
CA ILE A 130 -10.92 -4.38 26.58
C ILE A 130 -11.34 -3.10 25.85
N GLU A 131 -11.02 -1.97 26.46
CA GLU A 131 -11.13 -0.65 25.89
C GLU A 131 -10.00 0.25 26.40
N VAL A 132 -9.72 1.33 25.68
CA VAL A 132 -8.70 2.31 26.06
C VAL A 132 -9.39 3.59 26.56
N LEU A 133 -9.30 3.88 27.84
CA LEU A 133 -9.75 5.17 28.41
C LEU A 133 -8.75 6.26 28.01
N ALA A 134 -9.15 7.13 27.11
CA ALA A 134 -8.29 8.16 26.55
C ALA A 134 -7.90 9.20 27.61
N HIS A 135 -6.60 9.43 27.76
CA HIS A 135 -6.04 10.53 28.52
C HIS A 135 -5.73 11.73 27.62
N GLU A 136 -5.26 11.46 26.41
CA GLU A 136 -4.90 12.46 25.42
C GLU A 136 -5.25 11.96 24.02
N ILE A 137 -5.74 12.87 23.19
CA ILE A 137 -5.99 12.64 21.77
C ILE A 137 -5.37 13.77 20.98
N GLU A 138 -4.52 13.42 20.02
CA GLU A 138 -3.94 14.35 19.07
C GLU A 138 -4.42 14.01 17.65
N ILE A 139 -4.92 15.02 16.94
CA ILE A 139 -5.27 14.89 15.53
C ILE A 139 -3.98 15.11 14.73
N LEU A 140 -3.41 14.02 14.19
CA LEU A 140 -2.22 14.06 13.35
C LEU A 140 -2.55 14.60 11.97
N ASN A 141 -3.73 14.22 11.44
CA ASN A 141 -4.22 14.71 10.17
C ASN A 141 -5.75 14.59 10.09
N ALA A 142 -6.39 15.66 9.69
CA ALA A 142 -7.82 15.67 9.40
C ALA A 142 -8.07 15.15 7.98
N SER A 143 -9.06 14.29 7.82
CA SER A 143 -9.49 13.77 6.52
C SER A 143 -10.68 14.55 5.99
N VAL A 144 -10.74 14.71 4.69
CA VAL A 144 -12.00 15.02 3.98
C VAL A 144 -12.96 13.82 4.17
N THR A 145 -14.26 14.08 4.17
CA THR A 145 -15.27 13.01 4.29
C THR A 145 -15.05 11.97 3.20
N PRO A 146 -14.84 10.68 3.55
CA PRO A 146 -14.67 9.62 2.57
C PRO A 146 -15.91 9.48 1.67
N PRO A 147 -15.74 9.16 0.38
CA PRO A 147 -16.84 8.97 -0.56
C PRO A 147 -17.68 7.72 -0.27
N PHE A 148 -17.17 6.79 0.53
CA PHE A 148 -17.87 5.57 0.97
C PHE A 148 -17.36 5.09 2.34
N GLN A 149 -18.14 4.24 2.98
CA GLN A 149 -17.72 3.57 4.20
C GLN A 149 -16.83 2.35 3.87
N LEU A 150 -15.78 2.11 4.67
CA LEU A 150 -14.84 1.02 4.39
C LEU A 150 -15.43 -0.38 4.63
N ASP A 151 -16.51 -0.47 5.38
CA ASP A 151 -17.28 -1.68 5.66
C ASP A 151 -18.44 -1.90 4.69
N ASP A 152 -18.66 -1.01 3.72
CA ASP A 152 -19.68 -1.20 2.68
C ASP A 152 -19.24 -2.30 1.71
N GLU A 153 -20.03 -3.39 1.65
CA GLU A 153 -19.77 -4.54 0.79
C GLU A 153 -20.26 -4.34 -0.65
N ASN A 154 -21.18 -3.37 -0.87
CA ASN A 154 -21.88 -3.19 -2.14
C ASN A 154 -21.30 -2.10 -3.05
N LEU A 155 -20.00 -1.82 -2.91
CA LEU A 155 -19.34 -0.81 -3.73
C LEU A 155 -19.09 -1.30 -5.16
N SER A 156 -19.49 -0.46 -6.14
CA SER A 156 -19.19 -0.73 -7.54
C SER A 156 -17.67 -0.73 -7.80
N GLU A 157 -17.24 -1.48 -8.80
CA GLU A 157 -15.83 -1.53 -9.17
C GLU A 157 -15.29 -0.16 -9.57
N THR A 158 -16.08 0.63 -10.29
CA THR A 158 -15.71 1.99 -10.73
C THR A 158 -15.35 2.87 -9.53
N VAL A 159 -16.19 2.94 -8.51
CA VAL A 159 -15.95 3.73 -7.30
C VAL A 159 -14.72 3.23 -6.55
N ARG A 160 -14.52 1.92 -6.49
CA ARG A 160 -13.35 1.30 -5.85
C ARG A 160 -12.05 1.64 -6.57
N LEU A 161 -12.05 1.68 -7.90
CA LEU A 161 -10.89 2.03 -8.70
C LEU A 161 -10.58 3.52 -8.66
N GLU A 162 -11.60 4.38 -8.69
CA GLU A 162 -11.45 5.83 -8.56
C GLU A 162 -10.82 6.23 -7.21
N HIS A 163 -11.24 5.55 -6.14
CA HIS A 163 -10.75 5.81 -4.79
C HIS A 163 -9.88 4.67 -4.25
N ARG A 164 -8.96 4.18 -5.06
CA ARG A 164 -8.19 2.94 -4.80
C ARG A 164 -7.45 2.93 -3.46
N VAL A 165 -6.92 4.06 -3.02
CA VAL A 165 -6.23 4.15 -1.71
C VAL A 165 -7.17 3.84 -0.55
N LEU A 166 -8.43 4.29 -0.61
CA LEU A 166 -9.44 3.97 0.40
C LEU A 166 -9.92 2.52 0.27
N ASP A 167 -10.14 2.03 -0.96
CA ASP A 167 -10.48 0.63 -1.19
C ASP A 167 -9.44 -0.33 -0.61
N LEU A 168 -8.15 0.00 -0.72
CA LEU A 168 -7.07 -0.80 -0.13
C LEU A 168 -7.07 -0.81 1.42
N ARG A 169 -7.77 0.11 2.08
CA ARG A 169 -7.98 0.09 3.54
C ARG A 169 -9.12 -0.85 3.97
N ARG A 170 -9.97 -1.29 3.05
CA ARG A 170 -11.08 -2.20 3.35
C ARG A 170 -10.57 -3.54 3.86
N PRO A 171 -11.22 -4.14 4.87
CA PRO A 171 -10.78 -5.42 5.43
C PRO A 171 -10.63 -6.54 4.40
N VAL A 172 -11.56 -6.61 3.41
CA VAL A 172 -11.51 -7.59 2.34
C VAL A 172 -10.25 -7.44 1.47
N MET A 173 -9.88 -6.20 1.13
CA MET A 173 -8.69 -5.94 0.33
C MET A 173 -7.40 -6.20 1.10
N GLN A 174 -7.36 -5.81 2.38
CA GLN A 174 -6.26 -6.14 3.29
C GLN A 174 -6.07 -7.67 3.38
N LYS A 175 -7.15 -8.41 3.59
CA LYS A 175 -7.12 -9.88 3.63
C LYS A 175 -6.58 -10.47 2.33
N ASN A 176 -7.05 -10.00 1.17
CA ASN A 176 -6.62 -10.51 -0.14
C ASN A 176 -5.12 -10.28 -0.36
N LEU A 177 -4.62 -9.07 -0.08
CA LEU A 177 -3.19 -8.76 -0.22
C LEU A 177 -2.33 -9.58 0.75
N MET A 178 -2.77 -9.74 2.00
CA MET A 178 -2.07 -10.57 2.97
C MET A 178 -2.09 -12.06 2.63
N THR A 179 -3.18 -12.56 2.04
CA THR A 179 -3.27 -13.94 1.54
C THR A 179 -2.28 -14.15 0.41
N ARG A 180 -2.25 -13.24 -0.57
CA ARG A 180 -1.26 -13.27 -1.68
C ARG A 180 0.17 -13.27 -1.16
N TYR A 181 0.49 -12.38 -0.21
CA TYR A 181 1.81 -12.32 0.44
C TYR A 181 2.18 -13.64 1.10
N ARG A 182 1.27 -14.21 1.91
CA ARG A 182 1.51 -15.48 2.60
C ARG A 182 1.72 -16.64 1.64
N ALA A 183 0.93 -16.71 0.56
CA ALA A 183 1.09 -17.72 -0.47
C ALA A 183 2.47 -17.62 -1.15
N ALA A 184 2.88 -16.42 -1.56
CA ALA A 184 4.21 -16.20 -2.15
C ALA A 184 5.35 -16.56 -1.19
N MET A 185 5.23 -16.17 0.09
CA MET A 185 6.24 -16.51 1.11
C MET A 185 6.29 -18.00 1.41
N SER A 186 5.15 -18.70 1.38
CA SER A 186 5.11 -20.16 1.55
C SER A 186 5.83 -20.86 0.39
N ALA A 187 5.56 -20.42 -0.84
CA ALA A 187 6.24 -20.96 -2.02
C ALA A 187 7.77 -20.73 -1.96
N ARG A 188 8.20 -19.50 -1.58
CA ARG A 188 9.63 -19.20 -1.40
C ARG A 188 10.30 -20.11 -0.39
N ARG A 189 9.72 -20.26 0.81
CA ARG A 189 10.29 -21.10 1.86
C ARG A 189 10.41 -22.57 1.42
N TYR A 190 9.35 -23.09 0.81
CA TYR A 190 9.32 -24.46 0.33
C TYR A 190 10.40 -24.70 -0.75
N LEU A 191 10.54 -23.79 -1.70
CA LEU A 191 11.54 -23.92 -2.77
C LEU A 191 12.98 -23.73 -2.25
N ASP A 192 13.19 -22.81 -1.31
CA ASP A 192 14.47 -22.60 -0.64
C ASP A 192 14.92 -23.84 0.12
N GLU A 193 14.03 -24.46 0.90
CA GLU A 193 14.28 -25.72 1.62
C GLU A 193 14.67 -26.89 0.69
N LEU A 194 14.21 -26.86 -0.56
CA LEU A 194 14.58 -27.81 -1.61
C LEU A 194 15.85 -27.43 -2.37
N GLY A 195 16.49 -26.32 -2.01
CA GLY A 195 17.71 -25.83 -2.65
C GLY A 195 17.51 -25.13 -3.98
N PHE A 196 16.30 -24.62 -4.26
CA PHE A 196 16.05 -23.75 -5.41
C PHE A 196 16.56 -22.34 -5.14
N VAL A 197 17.13 -21.71 -6.16
CA VAL A 197 17.69 -20.35 -6.10
C VAL A 197 16.73 -19.36 -6.79
N ASP A 198 16.33 -18.29 -6.09
CA ASP A 198 15.51 -17.19 -6.65
C ASP A 198 16.41 -16.25 -7.46
N ILE A 199 16.27 -16.24 -8.78
CA ILE A 199 17.08 -15.42 -9.68
C ILE A 199 16.17 -14.55 -10.53
N GLU A 200 16.32 -13.22 -10.42
CA GLU A 200 15.61 -12.25 -11.25
C GLU A 200 16.17 -12.23 -12.68
N THR A 201 15.27 -12.18 -13.66
CA THR A 201 15.60 -12.09 -15.07
C THR A 201 15.15 -10.75 -15.66
N PRO A 202 15.78 -10.27 -16.75
CA PRO A 202 15.42 -8.99 -17.37
C PRO A 202 13.97 -8.95 -17.87
N PHE A 203 13.35 -7.77 -17.75
CA PHE A 203 12.02 -7.47 -18.33
C PHE A 203 12.11 -6.78 -19.69
N LEU A 204 13.17 -6.02 -19.95
CA LEU A 204 13.38 -5.34 -21.23
C LEU A 204 14.42 -6.08 -22.03
N TYR A 205 13.97 -6.82 -23.05
CA TYR A 205 14.85 -7.54 -23.97
C TYR A 205 14.23 -7.61 -25.37
N LYS A 206 14.83 -8.31 -26.28
CA LYS A 206 14.30 -8.47 -27.65
C LYS A 206 13.07 -9.37 -27.68
N SER A 207 12.23 -9.18 -28.69
CA SER A 207 11.10 -10.06 -28.99
C SER A 207 11.54 -11.51 -29.12
N THR A 208 10.72 -12.43 -28.59
CA THR A 208 10.93 -13.88 -28.65
C THR A 208 9.67 -14.57 -29.20
N PRO A 209 9.82 -15.61 -30.02
CA PRO A 209 8.68 -16.26 -30.65
C PRO A 209 7.97 -17.25 -29.69
N GLU A 210 7.35 -16.74 -28.62
CA GLU A 210 6.69 -17.55 -27.59
C GLU A 210 5.18 -17.79 -27.85
N GLY A 211 4.63 -17.29 -28.98
CA GLY A 211 3.29 -17.61 -29.43
C GLY A 211 2.20 -16.60 -29.13
N ALA A 212 2.28 -15.82 -28.05
CA ALA A 212 1.37 -14.71 -27.78
C ALA A 212 1.88 -13.40 -28.40
N ARG A 213 1.04 -12.38 -28.47
CA ARG A 213 1.48 -11.03 -28.83
C ARG A 213 2.21 -10.39 -27.64
N GLU A 214 3.27 -9.66 -27.95
CA GLU A 214 4.11 -8.98 -26.97
C GLU A 214 3.74 -7.51 -26.91
N PHE A 215 3.83 -6.94 -25.70
CA PHE A 215 3.86 -5.48 -25.55
C PHE A 215 5.22 -4.95 -25.93
N LEU A 216 5.25 -3.97 -26.82
CA LEU A 216 6.48 -3.35 -27.31
C LEU A 216 6.73 -2.02 -26.60
N VAL A 217 7.95 -1.81 -26.13
CA VAL A 217 8.39 -0.57 -25.50
C VAL A 217 9.38 0.13 -26.43
N PRO A 218 9.07 1.31 -26.99
CA PRO A 218 9.97 2.01 -27.90
C PRO A 218 11.23 2.48 -27.17
N SER A 219 12.40 2.28 -27.83
CA SER A 219 13.66 2.80 -27.31
C SER A 219 13.78 4.30 -27.60
N ARG A 220 14.08 5.09 -26.57
CA ARG A 220 14.38 6.53 -26.72
C ARG A 220 15.79 6.77 -27.27
N ILE A 221 16.72 5.83 -27.06
CA ILE A 221 18.12 5.95 -27.46
C ILE A 221 18.32 5.43 -28.88
N HIS A 222 17.66 4.32 -29.23
CA HIS A 222 17.79 3.67 -30.55
C HIS A 222 16.52 3.89 -31.36
N HIS A 223 16.54 4.90 -32.23
CA HIS A 223 15.39 5.24 -33.09
C HIS A 223 14.93 4.05 -33.95
N GLY A 224 13.61 3.79 -33.94
CA GLY A 224 13.03 2.68 -34.72
C GLY A 224 13.22 1.28 -34.10
N GLN A 225 13.81 1.19 -32.92
CA GLN A 225 13.97 -0.06 -32.20
C GLN A 225 13.06 -0.13 -30.96
N PHE A 226 12.70 -1.35 -30.58
CA PHE A 226 11.78 -1.64 -29.49
C PHE A 226 12.36 -2.72 -28.60
N TYR A 227 12.08 -2.61 -27.31
CA TYR A 227 12.13 -3.71 -26.37
C TYR A 227 10.78 -4.43 -26.36
N ALA A 228 10.75 -5.70 -26.00
CA ALA A 228 9.55 -6.45 -25.73
C ALA A 228 9.44 -6.75 -24.23
N LEU A 229 8.21 -6.74 -23.68
CA LEU A 229 7.95 -7.23 -22.33
C LEU A 229 7.77 -8.75 -22.35
N PRO A 230 8.30 -9.49 -21.36
CA PRO A 230 8.34 -10.96 -21.41
C PRO A 230 6.96 -11.58 -21.24
N GLN A 231 6.64 -12.52 -22.10
CA GLN A 231 5.49 -13.41 -21.96
C GLN A 231 5.71 -14.45 -20.86
N SER A 232 6.95 -14.86 -20.68
CA SER A 232 7.47 -15.74 -19.63
C SER A 232 8.99 -15.61 -19.56
N PRO A 233 9.68 -16.04 -18.49
CA PRO A 233 11.14 -16.07 -18.43
C PRO A 233 11.75 -17.30 -19.16
N GLN A 234 11.06 -17.87 -20.15
CA GLN A 234 11.43 -19.15 -20.76
C GLN A 234 12.86 -19.22 -21.29
N LEU A 235 13.28 -18.21 -22.03
CA LEU A 235 14.64 -18.14 -22.57
C LEU A 235 15.69 -18.09 -21.46
N PHE A 236 15.46 -17.23 -20.48
CA PHE A 236 16.40 -17.02 -19.37
C PHE A 236 16.52 -18.24 -18.46
N LYS A 237 15.41 -18.90 -18.14
CA LYS A 237 15.46 -20.12 -17.32
C LYS A 237 16.21 -21.27 -18.02
N GLN A 238 16.10 -21.39 -19.34
CA GLN A 238 16.92 -22.34 -20.10
C GLN A 238 18.40 -21.99 -20.03
N MET A 239 18.74 -20.72 -20.20
CA MET A 239 20.14 -20.25 -20.09
C MET A 239 20.70 -20.50 -18.68
N LEU A 240 19.93 -20.27 -17.62
CA LEU A 240 20.32 -20.56 -16.25
C LEU A 240 20.57 -22.07 -16.03
N MET A 241 19.69 -22.91 -16.55
CA MET A 241 19.88 -24.37 -16.49
C MET A 241 21.17 -24.81 -17.21
N MET A 242 21.44 -24.28 -18.42
CA MET A 242 22.68 -24.55 -19.14
C MET A 242 23.94 -24.01 -18.42
N ALA A 243 23.77 -22.93 -17.65
CA ALA A 243 24.83 -22.34 -16.84
C ALA A 243 25.10 -23.09 -15.51
N GLY A 244 24.34 -24.14 -15.21
CA GLY A 244 24.54 -24.98 -14.04
C GLY A 244 23.63 -24.69 -12.85
N PHE A 245 22.64 -23.78 -13.00
CA PHE A 245 21.62 -23.56 -11.98
C PHE A 245 20.49 -24.60 -12.19
N ASP A 246 20.67 -25.80 -11.71
CA ASP A 246 19.76 -26.94 -11.88
C ASP A 246 18.46 -26.82 -11.08
N ARG A 247 18.42 -25.90 -10.10
CA ARG A 247 17.25 -25.60 -9.26
C ARG A 247 17.02 -24.10 -9.21
N TYR A 248 16.32 -23.61 -10.18
CA TYR A 248 15.93 -22.21 -10.32
C TYR A 248 14.45 -22.03 -10.09
N TYR A 249 14.07 -20.93 -9.47
CA TYR A 249 12.70 -20.41 -9.51
C TYR A 249 12.70 -18.87 -9.55
N GLN A 250 11.54 -18.31 -9.82
CA GLN A 250 11.33 -16.87 -9.79
C GLN A 250 9.83 -16.57 -9.62
N ILE A 251 9.48 -15.57 -8.82
CA ILE A 251 8.14 -14.98 -8.82
C ILE A 251 8.17 -13.78 -9.74
N VAL A 252 7.68 -13.94 -10.95
CA VAL A 252 7.91 -13.02 -12.07
C VAL A 252 6.62 -12.44 -12.63
N LYS A 253 6.67 -11.18 -13.09
CA LYS A 253 5.64 -10.57 -13.91
C LYS A 253 5.76 -11.04 -15.35
N CYS A 254 4.62 -11.39 -15.93
CA CYS A 254 4.50 -11.77 -17.33
C CYS A 254 3.45 -10.94 -18.01
N PHE A 255 3.62 -10.71 -19.31
CA PHE A 255 2.81 -9.79 -20.09
C PHE A 255 2.35 -10.47 -21.39
N ARG A 256 1.07 -10.36 -21.73
CA ARG A 256 0.52 -10.86 -22.99
C ARG A 256 -0.49 -9.88 -23.52
N ASP A 257 -0.28 -9.43 -24.75
CA ASP A 257 -1.21 -8.55 -25.49
C ASP A 257 -2.22 -9.40 -26.24
N GLU A 258 -3.11 -10.04 -25.49
CA GLU A 258 -4.14 -10.93 -26.00
C GLU A 258 -5.53 -10.44 -25.57
N ASP A 259 -6.58 -11.00 -26.19
CA ASP A 259 -7.96 -10.70 -25.84
C ASP A 259 -8.24 -10.97 -24.36
N LEU A 260 -8.77 -9.95 -23.69
CA LEU A 260 -9.13 -10.02 -22.27
C LEU A 260 -10.31 -10.97 -22.07
N ARG A 261 -10.21 -11.81 -21.06
CA ARG A 261 -11.29 -12.65 -20.54
C ARG A 261 -11.47 -12.42 -19.05
N ALA A 262 -12.57 -12.87 -18.50
CA ALA A 262 -12.86 -12.68 -17.07
C ALA A 262 -11.76 -13.23 -16.13
N ASP A 263 -11.04 -14.25 -16.57
CA ASP A 263 -9.96 -14.94 -15.85
C ASP A 263 -8.54 -14.58 -16.34
N ARG A 264 -8.42 -13.68 -17.33
CA ARG A 264 -7.12 -13.30 -17.93
C ARG A 264 -6.87 -11.81 -17.85
N GLN A 265 -5.68 -11.47 -17.42
CA GLN A 265 -5.16 -10.12 -17.36
C GLN A 265 -3.96 -9.97 -18.30
N PRO A 266 -3.75 -8.78 -18.92
CA PRO A 266 -2.59 -8.54 -19.79
C PRO A 266 -1.26 -8.58 -19.01
N GLU A 267 -1.32 -8.35 -17.70
CA GLU A 267 -0.21 -8.47 -16.77
C GLU A 267 -0.59 -9.45 -15.65
N PHE A 268 0.22 -10.46 -15.43
CA PHE A 268 -0.01 -11.47 -14.38
C PHE A 268 1.30 -11.92 -13.75
N THR A 269 1.21 -12.61 -12.62
CA THR A 269 2.38 -13.13 -11.91
C THR A 269 2.40 -14.64 -12.01
N GLN A 270 3.58 -15.20 -12.33
CA GLN A 270 3.86 -16.64 -12.32
C GLN A 270 4.88 -16.98 -11.21
N ILE A 271 4.87 -18.22 -10.80
CA ILE A 271 5.93 -18.83 -10.00
C ILE A 271 6.55 -19.93 -10.86
#